data_7f5f2d237992442c62d2faec8626bb3a
#
_entry.id   7f5f2d237992442c62d2faec8626bb3a
#
_cell.length_a   1.000
_cell.length_b   1.000
_cell.length_c   1.000
_cell.angle_alpha   90.00
_cell.angle_beta   90.00
_cell.angle_gamma   90.00
#
_symmetry.space_group_name_H-M   'P 1'
#
loop_
_entity.id
_entity.type
_entity.pdbx_description
1 polymer ?
#
loop_
_entity_poly.entity_id
_entity_poly.type
_entity_poly.pdbx_seq_one_letter_code
_entity_poly.pdbx_strand_id
1 'polypeptide(L)'
;MAERFKFGLDKLLEIRKAKEEESKRLFTESQREKRKIEERLENLKENYHKYMGIRPDEDIIYQKLKRYYLQGVQSGIKSNEKDLSLKNQEVDKRRRDLTVKQMERKTVQTLKDKKYEAYVKEQDRVEQINLDELALYAYVRNQDKY
;
A
#
# COMPACT_ATOMS: atom_id res chain seq x y z
N MET A 1 40.63 -3.56 -10.30
CA MET A 1 39.49 -3.41 -9.37
C MET A 1 38.19 -3.45 -10.15
N ALA A 2 37.23 -4.25 -9.69
CA ALA A 2 35.90 -4.25 -10.28
C ALA A 2 35.19 -2.90 -9.97
N GLU A 3 34.65 -2.27 -10.97
CA GLU A 3 33.85 -1.08 -10.77
C GLU A 3 32.59 -1.40 -9.95
N ARG A 4 32.26 -0.52 -9.02
CA ARG A 4 31.07 -0.66 -8.21
C ARG A 4 29.82 -0.37 -9.05
N PHE A 5 28.80 -1.19 -8.92
CA PHE A 5 27.55 -0.95 -9.62
C PHE A 5 26.94 0.40 -9.21
N LYS A 6 26.61 1.20 -10.21
CA LYS A 6 25.92 2.49 -10.04
C LYS A 6 24.72 2.52 -10.96
N PHE A 7 23.58 2.90 -10.41
CA PHE A 7 22.35 3.09 -11.16
C PHE A 7 22.05 4.57 -11.31
N GLY A 8 22.04 5.06 -12.56
CA GLY A 8 21.89 6.48 -12.85
C GLY A 8 20.55 7.11 -12.41
N LEU A 9 19.52 6.28 -12.22
CA LEU A 9 18.19 6.71 -11.84
C LEU A 9 17.85 6.39 -10.36
N ASP A 10 18.86 6.18 -9.51
CA ASP A 10 18.64 5.89 -8.09
C ASP A 10 17.84 6.99 -7.39
N LYS A 11 18.12 8.26 -7.70
CA LYS A 11 17.34 9.37 -7.15
C LYS A 11 15.87 9.32 -7.56
N LEU A 12 15.62 8.98 -8.82
CA LEU A 12 14.25 8.83 -9.31
C LEU A 12 13.54 7.67 -8.58
N LEU A 13 14.25 6.56 -8.36
CA LEU A 13 13.72 5.43 -7.60
C LEU A 13 13.38 5.83 -6.16
N GLU A 14 14.25 6.58 -5.49
CA GLU A 14 14.01 7.08 -4.13
C GLU A 14 12.78 7.98 -4.07
N ILE A 15 12.64 8.89 -5.04
CA ILE A 15 11.48 9.78 -5.15
C ILE A 15 10.20 8.98 -5.35
N ARG A 16 10.22 7.98 -6.22
CA ARG A 16 9.05 7.13 -6.48
C ARG A 16 8.68 6.25 -5.29
N LYS A 17 9.67 5.75 -4.55
CA LYS A 17 9.46 5.04 -3.27
C LYS A 17 8.80 5.94 -2.23
N ALA A 18 9.27 7.18 -2.10
CA ALA A 18 8.71 8.15 -1.17
C ALA A 18 7.25 8.49 -1.52
N LYS A 19 6.94 8.67 -2.81
CA LYS A 19 5.58 8.92 -3.29
C LYS A 19 4.65 7.73 -3.03
N GLU A 20 5.14 6.51 -3.23
CA GLU A 20 4.40 5.28 -2.92
C GLU A 20 4.08 5.19 -1.42
N GLU A 21 5.06 5.46 -0.55
CA GLU A 21 4.86 5.45 0.91
C GLU A 21 3.85 6.51 1.34
N GLU A 22 3.90 7.70 0.78
CA GLU A 22 2.91 8.76 1.07
C GLU A 22 1.51 8.36 0.60
N SER A 23 1.38 7.80 -0.58
CA SER A 23 0.10 7.29 -1.10
C SER A 23 -0.45 6.15 -0.24
N LYS A 24 0.42 5.26 0.24
CA LYS A 24 0.08 4.18 1.15
C LYS A 24 -0.42 4.71 2.50
N ARG A 25 0.23 5.74 3.02
CA ARG A 25 -0.17 6.42 4.25
C ARG A 25 -1.58 7.02 4.11
N LEU A 26 -1.83 7.73 3.02
CA LEU A 26 -3.14 8.33 2.74
C LEU A 26 -4.23 7.28 2.59
N PHE A 27 -3.94 6.17 1.92
CA PHE A 27 -4.87 5.04 1.79
C PHE A 27 -5.19 4.42 3.15
N THR A 28 -4.19 4.16 3.97
CA THR A 28 -4.37 3.59 5.32
C THR A 28 -5.19 4.51 6.22
N GLU A 29 -4.93 5.83 6.14
CA GLU A 29 -5.67 6.85 6.89
C GLU A 29 -7.14 6.88 6.47
N SER A 30 -7.42 6.84 5.17
CA SER A 30 -8.79 6.81 4.65
C SER A 30 -9.55 5.54 5.07
N GLN A 31 -8.89 4.39 5.10
CA GLN A 31 -9.46 3.15 5.62
C GLN A 31 -9.78 3.24 7.11
N ARG A 32 -8.93 3.87 7.90
CA ARG A 32 -9.14 4.09 9.33
C ARG A 32 -10.35 4.97 9.59
N GLU A 33 -10.49 6.06 8.83
CA GLU A 33 -11.64 6.96 8.92
C GLU A 33 -12.93 6.25 8.52
N LYS A 34 -12.88 5.42 7.48
CA LYS A 34 -14.00 4.58 7.06
C LYS A 34 -14.46 3.65 8.19
N ARG A 35 -13.53 2.98 8.87
CA ARG A 35 -13.86 2.10 10.01
C ARG A 35 -14.56 2.86 11.13
N LYS A 36 -14.11 4.07 11.43
CA LYS A 36 -14.76 4.92 12.46
C LYS A 36 -16.21 5.24 12.10
N ILE A 37 -16.48 5.52 10.84
CA ILE A 37 -17.85 5.77 10.36
C ILE A 37 -18.68 4.49 10.45
N GLU A 38 -18.14 3.35 10.05
CA GLU A 38 -18.80 2.05 10.16
C GLU A 38 -19.15 1.70 11.60
N GLU A 39 -18.25 1.93 12.55
CA GLU A 39 -18.48 1.72 13.99
C GLU A 39 -19.59 2.62 14.53
N ARG A 40 -19.59 3.90 14.17
CA ARG A 40 -20.65 4.84 14.57
C ARG A 40 -22.01 4.41 14.01
N LEU A 41 -22.02 4.00 12.75
CA LEU A 41 -23.24 3.53 12.08
C LEU A 41 -23.77 2.27 12.76
N GLU A 42 -22.91 1.31 13.08
CA GLU A 42 -23.28 0.10 13.80
C GLU A 42 -23.85 0.41 15.19
N ASN A 43 -23.19 1.30 15.95
CA ASN A 43 -23.66 1.73 17.26
C ASN A 43 -25.03 2.42 17.18
N LEU A 44 -25.25 3.26 16.17
CA LEU A 44 -26.54 3.91 15.95
C LEU A 44 -27.64 2.89 15.61
N LYS A 45 -27.33 1.90 14.78
CA LYS A 45 -28.27 0.81 14.44
C LYS A 45 -28.60 -0.05 15.65
N GLU A 46 -27.60 -0.40 16.47
CA GLU A 46 -27.82 -1.14 17.72
C GLU A 46 -28.71 -0.35 18.68
N ASN A 47 -28.45 0.94 18.87
CA ASN A 47 -29.26 1.80 19.70
C ASN A 47 -30.69 1.92 19.18
N TYR A 48 -30.85 2.01 17.86
CA TYR A 48 -32.18 2.00 17.24
C TYR A 48 -32.95 0.71 17.57
N HIS A 49 -32.31 -0.44 17.39
CA HIS A 49 -32.93 -1.74 17.69
C HIS A 49 -33.24 -1.90 19.18
N LYS A 50 -32.34 -1.42 20.05
CA LYS A 50 -32.50 -1.50 21.50
C LYS A 50 -33.74 -0.75 22.01
N TYR A 51 -33.99 0.42 21.43
CA TYR A 51 -35.11 1.29 21.87
C TYR A 51 -36.33 1.25 20.94
N MET A 52 -36.28 0.43 19.91
CA MET A 52 -37.37 0.23 18.98
C MET A 52 -38.54 -0.50 19.64
N GLY A 53 -39.75 0.00 19.38
CA GLY A 53 -40.97 -0.62 19.90
C GLY A 53 -41.51 0.08 21.15
N ILE A 54 -42.84 0.05 21.27
CA ILE A 54 -43.59 0.63 22.38
C ILE A 54 -44.00 -0.51 23.30
N ARG A 55 -43.61 -0.44 24.60
CA ARG A 55 -44.07 -1.35 25.62
C ARG A 55 -45.29 -0.79 26.30
N PRO A 56 -46.37 -1.60 26.57
CA PRO A 56 -47.60 -1.11 27.17
C PRO A 56 -47.45 -0.56 28.58
N ASP A 57 -46.41 -1.00 29.32
CA ASP A 57 -46.12 -0.62 30.71
C ASP A 57 -45.26 0.65 30.84
N GLU A 58 -44.87 1.28 29.71
CA GLU A 58 -44.08 2.51 29.71
C GLU A 58 -45.01 3.76 29.86
N ASP A 59 -44.50 4.77 30.62
CA ASP A 59 -45.16 6.07 30.75
C ASP A 59 -45.21 6.77 29.39
N ILE A 60 -46.32 7.53 29.18
CA ILE A 60 -46.56 8.30 27.93
C ILE A 60 -45.43 9.32 27.66
N ILE A 61 -44.91 9.94 28.71
CA ILE A 61 -43.81 10.91 28.61
C ILE A 61 -42.53 10.18 28.11
N TYR A 62 -42.24 9.00 28.67
CA TYR A 62 -41.14 8.18 28.27
C TYR A 62 -41.25 7.72 26.80
N GLN A 63 -42.46 7.32 26.39
CA GLN A 63 -42.74 6.93 25.00
C GLN A 63 -42.51 8.09 24.03
N LYS A 64 -42.88 9.32 24.38
CA LYS A 64 -42.63 10.52 23.57
C LYS A 64 -41.14 10.81 23.45
N LEU A 65 -40.39 10.75 24.56
CA LEU A 65 -38.93 10.94 24.59
C LEU A 65 -38.21 9.89 23.72
N LYS A 66 -38.67 8.65 23.83
CA LYS A 66 -38.15 7.53 23.05
C LYS A 66 -38.35 7.73 21.55
N ARG A 67 -39.56 8.21 21.15
CA ARG A 67 -39.85 8.54 19.75
C ARG A 67 -38.94 9.64 19.23
N TYR A 68 -38.75 10.70 20.02
CA TYR A 68 -37.82 11.77 19.69
C TYR A 68 -36.40 11.28 19.51
N TYR A 69 -35.93 10.45 20.44
CA TYR A 69 -34.62 9.83 20.39
C TYR A 69 -34.44 8.97 19.12
N LEU A 70 -35.44 8.14 18.80
CA LEU A 70 -35.39 7.29 17.61
C LEU A 70 -35.37 8.10 16.31
N GLN A 71 -36.09 9.21 16.24
CA GLN A 71 -36.04 10.13 15.10
C GLN A 71 -34.63 10.70 14.92
N GLY A 72 -34.00 11.12 16.01
CA GLY A 72 -32.62 11.59 16.00
C GLY A 72 -31.64 10.52 15.55
N VAL A 73 -31.82 9.30 16.02
CA VAL A 73 -30.96 8.13 15.63
C VAL A 73 -31.16 7.82 14.15
N GLN A 74 -32.38 7.82 13.63
CA GLN A 74 -32.65 7.60 12.20
C GLN A 74 -31.98 8.68 11.32
N SER A 75 -32.08 9.94 11.75
CA SER A 75 -31.40 11.04 11.05
C SER A 75 -29.90 10.87 11.06
N GLY A 76 -29.33 10.47 12.20
CA GLY A 76 -27.91 10.15 12.33
C GLY A 76 -27.48 8.99 11.45
N ILE A 77 -28.28 7.94 11.34
CA ILE A 77 -28.02 6.78 10.47
C ILE A 77 -27.96 7.24 9.01
N LYS A 78 -28.95 8.01 8.55
CA LYS A 78 -28.95 8.52 7.17
C LYS A 78 -27.74 9.40 6.87
N SER A 79 -27.38 10.29 7.79
CA SER A 79 -26.21 11.16 7.66
C SER A 79 -24.92 10.34 7.60
N ASN A 80 -24.75 9.34 8.47
CA ASN A 80 -23.56 8.49 8.49
C ASN A 80 -23.49 7.56 7.28
N GLU A 81 -24.63 7.07 6.76
CA GLU A 81 -24.66 6.28 5.52
C GLU A 81 -24.17 7.11 4.33
N LYS A 82 -24.57 8.38 4.27
CA LYS A 82 -24.10 9.31 3.25
C LYS A 82 -22.59 9.55 3.38
N ASP A 83 -22.11 9.79 4.58
CA ASP A 83 -20.68 9.98 4.88
C ASP A 83 -19.89 8.71 4.51
N LEU A 84 -20.42 7.54 4.83
CA LEU A 84 -19.79 6.25 4.48
C LEU A 84 -19.69 6.08 2.97
N SER A 85 -20.72 6.43 2.21
CA SER A 85 -20.71 6.37 0.75
C SER A 85 -19.61 7.28 0.16
N LEU A 86 -19.50 8.51 0.66
CA LEU A 86 -18.45 9.44 0.25
C LEU A 86 -17.05 8.93 0.63
N LYS A 87 -16.94 8.37 1.83
CA LYS A 87 -15.64 7.81 2.29
C LYS A 87 -15.24 6.58 1.49
N ASN A 88 -16.19 5.72 1.09
CA ASN A 88 -15.94 4.59 0.20
C ASN A 88 -15.36 5.04 -1.14
N GLN A 89 -15.92 6.12 -1.71
CA GLN A 89 -15.40 6.70 -2.95
C GLN A 89 -13.96 7.23 -2.76
N GLU A 90 -13.70 7.88 -1.63
CA GLU A 90 -12.35 8.36 -1.31
C GLU A 90 -11.35 7.20 -1.14
N VAL A 91 -11.72 6.14 -0.43
CA VAL A 91 -10.89 4.93 -0.25
C VAL A 91 -10.58 4.30 -1.60
N ASP A 92 -11.55 4.17 -2.50
CA ASP A 92 -11.35 3.62 -3.84
C ASP A 92 -10.41 4.49 -4.68
N LYS A 93 -10.54 5.81 -4.57
CA LYS A 93 -9.64 6.75 -5.24
C LYS A 93 -8.19 6.60 -4.71
N ARG A 94 -8.02 6.56 -3.39
CA ARG A 94 -6.71 6.38 -2.76
C ARG A 94 -6.07 5.04 -3.13
N ARG A 95 -6.89 3.99 -3.24
CA ARG A 95 -6.43 2.67 -3.70
C ARG A 95 -5.89 2.72 -5.13
N ARG A 96 -6.62 3.38 -6.03
CA ARG A 96 -6.18 3.57 -7.42
C ARG A 96 -4.91 4.38 -7.51
N ASP A 97 -4.81 5.46 -6.75
CA ASP A 97 -3.61 6.29 -6.68
C ASP A 97 -2.40 5.48 -6.20
N LEU A 98 -2.59 4.65 -5.17
CA LEU A 98 -1.54 3.76 -4.66
C LEU A 98 -1.09 2.76 -5.72
N THR A 99 -2.03 2.16 -6.46
CA THR A 99 -1.71 1.22 -7.55
C THR A 99 -0.86 1.89 -8.62
N VAL A 100 -1.20 3.12 -9.01
CA VAL A 100 -0.41 3.91 -9.99
C VAL A 100 1.00 4.17 -9.45
N LYS A 101 1.12 4.59 -8.19
CA LYS A 101 2.44 4.85 -7.56
C LYS A 101 3.28 3.58 -7.46
N GLN A 102 2.66 2.44 -7.16
CA GLN A 102 3.33 1.14 -7.15
C GLN A 102 3.87 0.77 -8.54
N MET A 103 3.08 0.98 -9.59
CA MET A 103 3.49 0.73 -10.97
C MET A 103 4.67 1.61 -11.38
N GLU A 104 4.62 2.90 -11.04
CA GLU A 104 5.69 3.85 -11.31
C GLU A 104 7.01 3.43 -10.62
N ARG A 105 6.92 3.03 -9.36
CA ARG A 105 8.08 2.53 -8.62
C ARG A 105 8.60 1.23 -9.22
N LYS A 106 7.72 0.27 -9.52
CA LYS A 106 8.10 -1.04 -10.08
C LYS A 106 8.79 -0.90 -11.44
N THR A 107 8.38 0.07 -12.25
CA THR A 107 8.99 0.34 -13.56
C THR A 107 10.49 0.67 -13.39
N VAL A 108 10.82 1.57 -12.49
CA VAL A 108 12.22 1.96 -12.23
C VAL A 108 12.97 0.84 -11.50
N GLN A 109 12.31 0.16 -10.56
CA GLN A 109 12.92 -0.97 -9.85
C GLN A 109 13.29 -2.11 -10.81
N THR A 110 12.41 -2.44 -11.75
CA THR A 110 12.66 -3.47 -12.77
C THR A 110 13.84 -3.07 -13.65
N LEU A 111 13.92 -1.80 -14.05
CA LEU A 111 15.04 -1.30 -14.82
C LEU A 111 16.37 -1.42 -14.05
N LYS A 112 16.35 -1.08 -12.77
CA LYS A 112 17.52 -1.24 -11.89
C LYS A 112 17.94 -2.71 -11.79
N ASP A 113 16.98 -3.61 -11.57
CA ASP A 113 17.23 -5.04 -11.43
C ASP A 113 17.84 -5.62 -12.71
N LYS A 114 17.33 -5.24 -13.88
CA LYS A 114 17.86 -5.65 -15.18
C LYS A 114 19.27 -5.14 -15.42
N LYS A 115 19.54 -3.89 -15.07
CA LYS A 115 20.89 -3.31 -15.19
C LYS A 115 21.89 -3.98 -14.23
N TYR A 116 21.44 -4.29 -13.03
CA TYR A 116 22.27 -5.01 -12.07
C TYR A 116 22.59 -6.43 -12.57
N GLU A 117 21.61 -7.12 -13.11
CA GLU A 117 21.79 -8.46 -13.70
C GLU A 117 22.79 -8.43 -14.85
N ALA A 118 22.67 -7.43 -15.74
CA ALA A 118 23.63 -7.23 -16.83
C ALA A 118 25.03 -6.91 -16.30
N TYR A 119 25.14 -6.12 -15.24
CA TYR A 119 26.41 -5.83 -14.57
C TYR A 119 27.06 -7.10 -14.03
N VAL A 120 26.30 -7.93 -13.33
CA VAL A 120 26.80 -9.21 -12.78
C VAL A 120 27.29 -10.13 -13.90
N LYS A 121 26.52 -10.26 -14.98
CA LYS A 121 26.93 -11.07 -16.15
C LYS A 121 28.22 -10.56 -16.77
N GLU A 122 28.40 -9.25 -16.88
CA GLU A 122 29.60 -8.65 -17.42
C GLU A 122 30.80 -8.89 -16.49
N GLN A 123 30.62 -8.79 -15.19
CA GLN A 123 31.69 -9.11 -14.23
C GLN A 123 32.09 -10.59 -14.31
N ASP A 124 31.13 -11.48 -14.41
CA ASP A 124 31.37 -12.93 -14.57
C ASP A 124 32.13 -13.21 -15.86
N ARG A 125 31.77 -12.53 -16.96
CA ARG A 125 32.42 -12.66 -18.25
C ARG A 125 33.91 -12.23 -18.16
N VAL A 126 34.17 -11.07 -17.56
CA VAL A 126 35.53 -10.55 -17.38
C VAL A 126 36.34 -11.47 -16.49
N GLU A 127 35.77 -11.95 -15.40
CA GLU A 127 36.43 -12.90 -14.51
C GLU A 127 36.77 -14.20 -15.22
N GLN A 128 35.86 -14.73 -16.04
CA GLN A 128 36.09 -15.94 -16.83
C GLN A 128 37.23 -15.75 -17.83
N ILE A 129 37.30 -14.62 -18.52
CA ILE A 129 38.41 -14.30 -19.42
C ILE A 129 39.71 -14.26 -18.66
N ASN A 130 39.77 -13.63 -17.49
CA ASN A 130 40.95 -13.55 -16.67
C ASN A 130 41.42 -14.95 -16.21
N LEU A 131 40.47 -15.80 -15.80
CA LEU A 131 40.75 -17.18 -15.42
C LEU A 131 41.28 -18.01 -16.60
N ASP A 132 40.70 -17.83 -17.78
CA ASP A 132 41.15 -18.51 -19.01
C ASP A 132 42.57 -18.08 -19.40
N GLU A 133 42.89 -16.79 -19.29
CA GLU A 133 44.24 -16.27 -19.52
C GLU A 133 45.25 -16.87 -18.53
N LEU A 134 44.90 -16.90 -17.24
CA LEU A 134 45.75 -17.50 -16.22
C LEU A 134 45.98 -18.98 -16.47
N ALA A 135 44.94 -19.70 -16.88
CA ALA A 135 45.05 -21.12 -17.25
C ALA A 135 45.96 -21.32 -18.45
N LEU A 136 45.86 -20.43 -19.46
CA LEU A 136 46.72 -20.47 -20.65
C LEU A 136 48.19 -20.23 -20.29
N TYR A 137 48.46 -19.22 -19.46
CA TYR A 137 49.83 -18.95 -18.98
C TYR A 137 50.39 -20.12 -18.19
N ALA A 138 49.61 -20.77 -17.33
CA ALA A 138 50.02 -21.94 -16.60
C ALA A 138 50.35 -23.13 -17.54
N TYR A 139 49.55 -23.33 -18.56
CA TYR A 139 49.73 -24.36 -19.57
C TYR A 139 51.02 -24.13 -20.35
N VAL A 140 51.25 -22.93 -20.86
CA VAL A 140 52.49 -22.58 -21.60
C VAL A 140 53.74 -22.77 -20.72
N ARG A 141 53.68 -22.32 -19.47
CA ARG A 141 54.77 -22.44 -18.52
C ARG A 141 55.10 -23.90 -18.22
N ASN A 142 54.11 -24.77 -18.18
CA ASN A 142 54.34 -26.21 -17.97
C ASN A 142 54.92 -26.89 -19.21
N GLN A 143 54.62 -26.42 -20.42
CA GLN A 143 55.25 -26.93 -21.66
C GLN A 143 56.72 -26.59 -21.77
N ASP A 144 57.14 -25.42 -21.31
CA ASP A 144 58.53 -24.99 -21.34
C ASP A 144 59.44 -25.78 -20.37
N LYS A 145 58.87 -26.59 -19.48
CA LYS A 145 59.56 -27.40 -18.53
C LYS A 145 59.98 -28.81 -19.09
N TYR A 146 59.48 -29.16 -20.26
CA TYR A 146 59.75 -30.40 -20.96
C TYR A 146 60.43 -30.08 -22.29
#